data_90639a56b8e6d369398b5c6ab68f116f
#
_entry.id   90639a56b8e6d369398b5c6ab68f116f
#
_cell.length_a   1.000
_cell.length_b   1.000
_cell.length_c   1.000
_cell.angle_alpha   90.00
_cell.angle_beta   90.00
_cell.angle_gamma   90.00
#
_symmetry.space_group_name_H-M   'P 1'
#
loop_
_entity.id
_entity.type
_entity.pdbx_description
1 polymer ?
#
loop_
_entity_poly.entity_id
_entity_poly.type
_entity_poly.pdbx_seq_one_letter_code
_entity_poly.pdbx_strand_id
1 'polypeptide(L)'
;MTTQPRRLVTPERRDEDADASLRPQRLSEFIGQAQARANLSVFIEAARARNEALDHVLFVGPPGLGKTTLAQIVSRELGVNFRATSGPVIAKAGDLAALLTNLEDRDVLFIDEIHRLNPAVEEILYPAMEDFQLDLIIGEGPAARSVKIDLAKFTLVGATTRAGLLTTPLRDRFGIPVRLNFYTKEELELIVTRGARVLGVALTADGADEIARRARGTPRIAGRLLKRVRDFAHVAGASAIDRKVADKALGALEVDGAGLDAMDRRYLTTIALNYGGGPVGVETIAAALSEPRDAIEEIIEPFLIQQGFLQRTPRGRLLTGHAFRHLGLAEPQRDPGQFGLFGQGEDDA
;
A
#
# COMPACT_ATOMS: atom_id res chain seq x y z
N MET A 1 -23.02 -32.30 38.40
CA MET A 1 -21.74 -32.34 37.65
C MET A 1 -22.02 -31.85 36.27
N THR A 2 -21.81 -30.57 36.04
CA THR A 2 -22.03 -29.89 34.76
C THR A 2 -20.72 -29.84 34.01
N THR A 3 -20.56 -30.64 32.99
CA THR A 3 -19.42 -30.64 32.07
C THR A 3 -19.52 -29.41 31.15
N GLN A 4 -18.64 -28.42 31.35
CA GLN A 4 -18.45 -27.34 30.39
C GLN A 4 -17.89 -27.91 29.08
N PRO A 5 -18.39 -27.45 27.91
CA PRO A 5 -17.85 -27.86 26.62
C PRO A 5 -16.43 -27.36 26.46
N ARG A 6 -15.47 -28.25 26.20
CA ARG A 6 -14.10 -27.95 25.83
C ARG A 6 -14.12 -27.09 24.54
N ARG A 7 -13.56 -25.86 24.61
CA ARG A 7 -13.26 -25.06 23.41
C ARG A 7 -12.24 -25.82 22.56
N LEU A 8 -12.65 -26.15 21.32
CA LEU A 8 -11.87 -26.91 20.34
C LEU A 8 -10.91 -26.02 19.50
N VAL A 9 -10.69 -24.79 19.89
CA VAL A 9 -9.76 -23.87 19.20
C VAL A 9 -8.88 -23.22 20.26
N THR A 10 -7.67 -23.74 20.41
CA THR A 10 -6.57 -23.00 21.03
C THR A 10 -6.17 -21.95 20.01
N PRO A 11 -6.10 -20.64 20.33
CA PRO A 11 -5.60 -19.64 19.40
C PRO A 11 -4.09 -19.85 19.25
N GLU A 12 -3.68 -20.68 18.32
CA GLU A 12 -2.32 -20.61 17.78
C GLU A 12 -2.18 -19.22 17.17
N ARG A 13 -1.21 -18.46 17.65
CA ARG A 13 -0.85 -17.16 17.09
C ARG A 13 -0.48 -17.38 15.63
N ARG A 14 -1.39 -17.01 14.72
CA ARG A 14 -1.11 -17.01 13.29
C ARG A 14 -0.16 -15.85 12.97
N ASP A 15 0.61 -15.97 11.89
CA ASP A 15 1.49 -14.89 11.41
C ASP A 15 0.74 -13.55 11.23
N GLU A 16 -0.54 -13.60 10.92
CA GLU A 16 -1.45 -12.45 10.84
C GLU A 16 -1.65 -11.74 12.19
N ASP A 17 -1.73 -12.48 13.31
CA ASP A 17 -1.83 -11.90 14.66
C ASP A 17 -0.52 -11.21 15.07
N ALA A 18 0.62 -11.76 14.64
CA ALA A 18 1.92 -11.14 14.85
C ALA A 18 2.09 -9.86 14.02
N ASP A 19 1.50 -9.78 12.82
CA ASP A 19 1.46 -8.56 12.02
C ASP A 19 0.56 -7.49 12.64
N ALA A 20 -0.58 -7.90 13.20
CA ALA A 20 -1.46 -6.98 13.93
C ALA A 20 -0.77 -6.38 15.17
N SER A 21 0.07 -7.16 15.87
CA SER A 21 0.81 -6.69 17.06
C SER A 21 1.88 -5.65 16.74
N LEU A 22 2.44 -5.66 15.52
CA LEU A 22 3.45 -4.70 15.09
C LEU A 22 2.86 -3.36 14.65
N ARG A 23 1.57 -3.31 14.32
CA ARG A 23 0.92 -2.09 13.83
C ARG A 23 0.74 -1.08 14.96
N PRO A 24 1.02 0.21 14.72
CA PRO A 24 0.71 1.27 15.66
C PRO A 24 -0.80 1.36 15.88
N GLN A 25 -1.19 1.65 17.13
CA GLN A 25 -2.59 1.74 17.53
C GLN A 25 -3.08 3.19 17.59
N ARG A 26 -2.15 4.15 17.75
CA ARG A 26 -2.42 5.59 17.89
C ARG A 26 -1.63 6.38 16.86
N LEU A 27 -2.10 7.57 16.53
CA LEU A 27 -1.43 8.46 15.60
C LEU A 27 -0.04 8.90 16.11
N SER A 28 0.12 9.03 17.42
CA SER A 28 1.41 9.33 18.07
C SER A 28 2.45 8.22 17.93
N GLU A 29 2.02 6.98 17.73
CA GLU A 29 2.90 5.82 17.50
C GLU A 29 3.26 5.60 16.02
N PHE A 30 2.53 6.28 15.15
CA PHE A 30 2.71 6.13 13.70
C PHE A 30 3.95 6.91 13.26
N ILE A 31 5.00 6.22 12.84
CA ILE A 31 6.27 6.79 12.40
C ILE A 31 6.14 7.23 10.95
N GLY A 32 6.80 8.32 10.60
CA GLY A 32 6.80 8.87 9.25
C GLY A 32 5.54 9.66 8.89
N GLN A 33 5.42 10.07 7.63
CA GLN A 33 4.27 10.80 7.08
C GLN A 33 3.92 12.06 7.91
N ALA A 34 4.91 12.84 8.33
CA ALA A 34 4.77 13.90 9.33
C ALA A 34 3.63 14.89 9.02
N GLN A 35 3.54 15.38 7.77
CA GLN A 35 2.50 16.32 7.35
C GLN A 35 1.10 15.68 7.39
N ALA A 36 0.98 14.44 6.91
CA ALA A 36 -0.29 13.71 6.92
C ALA A 36 -0.79 13.50 8.36
N ARG A 37 0.12 13.10 9.27
CA ARG A 37 -0.20 12.91 10.69
C ARG A 37 -0.64 14.21 11.36
N ALA A 38 0.08 15.30 11.12
CA ALA A 38 -0.25 16.61 11.70
C ALA A 38 -1.65 17.07 11.27
N ASN A 39 -1.97 16.98 9.98
CA ASN A 39 -3.27 17.35 9.45
C ASN A 39 -4.39 16.44 10.00
N LEU A 40 -4.19 15.11 9.96
CA LEU A 40 -5.17 14.17 10.49
C LEU A 40 -5.43 14.38 11.97
N SER A 41 -4.40 14.71 12.78
CA SER A 41 -4.58 15.02 14.21
C SER A 41 -5.55 16.19 14.41
N VAL A 42 -5.36 17.27 13.66
CA VAL A 42 -6.24 18.46 13.73
C VAL A 42 -7.67 18.11 13.33
N PHE A 43 -7.85 17.40 12.21
CA PHE A 43 -9.18 17.05 11.70
C PHE A 43 -9.93 16.11 12.64
N ILE A 44 -9.25 15.11 13.20
CA ILE A 44 -9.83 14.16 14.16
C ILE A 44 -10.22 14.89 15.46
N GLU A 45 -9.34 15.75 16.00
CA GLU A 45 -9.62 16.52 17.20
C GLU A 45 -10.82 17.45 17.01
N ALA A 46 -10.89 18.14 15.87
CA ALA A 46 -11.99 19.03 15.52
C ALA A 46 -13.33 18.27 15.39
N ALA A 47 -13.35 17.13 14.69
CA ALA A 47 -14.55 16.30 14.54
C ALA A 47 -15.04 15.78 15.90
N ARG A 48 -14.12 15.30 16.74
CA ARG A 48 -14.44 14.87 18.12
C ARG A 48 -15.03 16.00 18.97
N ALA A 49 -14.42 17.19 18.93
CA ALA A 49 -14.88 18.33 19.70
C ALA A 49 -16.29 18.78 19.32
N ARG A 50 -16.65 18.68 18.03
CA ARG A 50 -17.99 18.99 17.52
C ARG A 50 -18.97 17.81 17.62
N ASN A 51 -18.49 16.63 17.99
CA ASN A 51 -19.26 15.38 18.01
C ASN A 51 -19.89 15.04 16.65
N GLU A 52 -19.13 15.27 15.56
CA GLU A 52 -19.54 15.07 14.16
C GLU A 52 -18.75 13.91 13.53
N ALA A 53 -19.27 13.35 12.43
CA ALA A 53 -18.50 12.49 11.57
C ALA A 53 -17.33 13.28 10.97
N LEU A 54 -16.17 12.64 10.81
CA LEU A 54 -15.04 13.21 10.08
C LEU A 54 -15.39 13.27 8.59
N ASP A 55 -14.94 14.29 7.88
CA ASP A 55 -15.02 14.32 6.42
C ASP A 55 -14.39 13.07 5.80
N HIS A 56 -14.86 12.70 4.62
CA HIS A 56 -14.36 11.51 3.91
C HIS A 56 -12.87 11.64 3.58
N VAL A 57 -12.11 10.58 3.83
CA VAL A 57 -10.64 10.54 3.70
C VAL A 57 -10.23 9.64 2.55
N LEU A 58 -9.35 10.11 1.67
CA LEU A 58 -8.75 9.30 0.62
C LEU A 58 -7.25 9.11 0.85
N PHE A 59 -6.83 7.88 1.15
CA PHE A 59 -5.42 7.52 1.23
C PHE A 59 -4.90 7.06 -0.14
N VAL A 60 -3.91 7.76 -0.66
CA VAL A 60 -3.27 7.47 -1.94
C VAL A 60 -1.80 7.11 -1.74
N GLY A 61 -1.33 6.06 -2.36
CA GLY A 61 0.09 5.73 -2.36
C GLY A 61 0.38 4.25 -2.61
N PRO A 62 1.65 3.89 -2.87
CA PRO A 62 2.09 2.52 -3.08
C PRO A 62 1.62 1.54 -2.01
N PRO A 63 1.62 0.22 -2.30
CA PRO A 63 1.26 -0.78 -1.31
C PRO A 63 2.26 -0.81 -0.15
N GLY A 64 1.80 -1.17 1.06
CA GLY A 64 2.68 -1.36 2.22
C GLY A 64 3.07 -0.11 3.01
N LEU A 65 2.54 1.08 2.66
CA LEU A 65 2.86 2.35 3.33
C LEU A 65 2.01 2.65 4.58
N GLY A 66 1.03 1.81 4.91
CA GLY A 66 0.23 1.95 6.13
C GLY A 66 -1.17 2.56 5.94
N LYS A 67 -1.74 2.60 4.71
CA LYS A 67 -3.10 3.11 4.43
C LYS A 67 -4.15 2.49 5.35
N THR A 68 -4.23 1.17 5.41
CA THR A 68 -5.16 0.43 6.28
C THR A 68 -4.90 0.68 7.75
N THR A 69 -3.63 0.82 8.16
CA THR A 69 -3.25 1.13 9.54
C THR A 69 -3.73 2.52 9.94
N LEU A 70 -3.54 3.53 9.08
CA LEU A 70 -4.05 4.88 9.32
C LEU A 70 -5.58 4.91 9.41
N ALA A 71 -6.28 4.18 8.54
CA ALA A 71 -7.74 4.07 8.60
C ALA A 71 -8.22 3.50 9.94
N GLN A 72 -7.56 2.46 10.46
CA GLN A 72 -7.84 1.91 11.79
C GLN A 72 -7.52 2.89 12.91
N ILE A 73 -6.43 3.66 12.80
CA ILE A 73 -6.07 4.68 13.78
C ILE A 73 -7.14 5.79 13.79
N VAL A 74 -7.59 6.26 12.63
CA VAL A 74 -8.65 7.28 12.52
C VAL A 74 -9.88 6.84 13.30
N SER A 75 -10.40 5.61 13.11
CA SER A 75 -11.58 5.15 13.84
C SER A 75 -11.34 5.06 15.36
N ARG A 76 -10.17 4.60 15.78
CA ARG A 76 -9.81 4.50 17.21
C ARG A 76 -9.67 5.86 17.87
N GLU A 77 -9.02 6.82 17.19
CA GLU A 77 -8.89 8.18 17.68
C GLU A 77 -10.24 8.92 17.74
N LEU A 78 -11.15 8.63 16.81
CA LEU A 78 -12.54 9.11 16.86
C LEU A 78 -13.39 8.41 17.93
N GLY A 79 -12.99 7.21 18.37
CA GLY A 79 -13.74 6.39 19.33
C GLY A 79 -15.01 5.76 18.76
N VAL A 80 -14.98 5.37 17.47
CA VAL A 80 -16.12 4.82 16.72
C VAL A 80 -15.80 3.44 16.13
N ASN A 81 -16.82 2.72 15.66
CA ASN A 81 -16.62 1.41 15.03
C ASN A 81 -15.87 1.52 13.70
N PHE A 82 -15.15 0.46 13.38
CA PHE A 82 -14.41 0.30 12.12
C PHE A 82 -14.94 -0.87 11.33
N ARG A 83 -15.47 -0.60 10.14
CA ARG A 83 -15.87 -1.64 9.18
C ARG A 83 -14.98 -1.59 7.97
N ALA A 84 -14.43 -2.73 7.57
CA ALA A 84 -13.48 -2.81 6.47
C ALA A 84 -13.98 -3.74 5.37
N THR A 85 -13.79 -3.30 4.14
CA THR A 85 -14.05 -4.07 2.92
C THR A 85 -13.04 -3.67 1.84
N SER A 86 -13.19 -4.20 0.63
CA SER A 86 -12.38 -3.79 -0.52
C SER A 86 -13.23 -3.65 -1.78
N GLY A 87 -12.78 -2.84 -2.73
CA GLY A 87 -13.48 -2.62 -4.00
C GLY A 87 -13.89 -3.91 -4.70
N PRO A 88 -12.97 -4.89 -4.88
CA PRO A 88 -13.31 -6.17 -5.52
C PRO A 88 -14.36 -7.03 -4.80
N VAL A 89 -14.54 -6.87 -3.50
CA VAL A 89 -15.52 -7.61 -2.70
C VAL A 89 -16.94 -7.07 -2.90
N ILE A 90 -17.07 -5.77 -3.18
CA ILE A 90 -18.35 -5.13 -3.43
C ILE A 90 -18.72 -5.34 -4.90
N ALA A 91 -19.37 -6.45 -5.21
CA ALA A 91 -19.67 -6.84 -6.59
C ALA A 91 -20.87 -6.11 -7.17
N LYS A 92 -21.86 -5.73 -6.35
CA LYS A 92 -23.14 -5.13 -6.77
C LYS A 92 -23.67 -4.13 -5.75
N ALA A 93 -24.58 -3.31 -6.20
CA ALA A 93 -25.27 -2.26 -5.43
C ALA A 93 -25.80 -2.73 -4.06
N GLY A 94 -26.41 -3.91 -4.02
CA GLY A 94 -26.96 -4.48 -2.79
C GLY A 94 -25.90 -4.80 -1.73
N ASP A 95 -24.68 -5.15 -2.14
CA ASP A 95 -23.59 -5.43 -1.21
C ASP A 95 -23.17 -4.13 -0.49
N LEU A 96 -23.05 -3.02 -1.24
CA LEU A 96 -22.75 -1.71 -0.67
C LEU A 96 -23.90 -1.21 0.21
N ALA A 97 -25.14 -1.35 -0.24
CA ALA A 97 -26.32 -0.95 0.53
C ALA A 97 -26.39 -1.66 1.88
N ALA A 98 -26.13 -2.97 1.91
CA ALA A 98 -26.08 -3.74 3.14
C ALA A 98 -24.98 -3.28 4.09
N LEU A 99 -23.81 -2.84 3.58
CA LEU A 99 -22.76 -2.28 4.40
C LEU A 99 -23.15 -0.93 4.99
N LEU A 100 -23.70 -0.02 4.16
CA LEU A 100 -24.04 1.35 4.57
C LEU A 100 -25.21 1.40 5.54
N THR A 101 -26.25 0.60 5.34
CA THR A 101 -27.42 0.56 6.25
C THR A 101 -27.14 -0.03 7.63
N ASN A 102 -26.02 -0.75 7.78
CA ASN A 102 -25.56 -1.31 9.06
C ASN A 102 -24.56 -0.42 9.79
N LEU A 103 -24.25 0.78 9.28
CA LEU A 103 -23.38 1.74 9.96
C LEU A 103 -24.18 2.48 11.06
N GLU A 104 -23.51 2.71 12.17
CA GLU A 104 -23.98 3.59 13.24
C GLU A 104 -23.46 5.02 13.01
N ASP A 105 -23.99 5.97 13.79
CA ASP A 105 -23.60 7.38 13.66
C ASP A 105 -22.10 7.54 13.90
N ARG A 106 -21.41 8.24 12.98
CA ARG A 106 -19.98 8.52 12.93
C ARG A 106 -19.06 7.31 12.69
N ASP A 107 -19.59 6.12 12.43
CA ASP A 107 -18.79 4.95 12.09
C ASP A 107 -17.84 5.22 10.93
N VAL A 108 -16.73 4.50 10.91
CA VAL A 108 -15.76 4.53 9.81
C VAL A 108 -15.95 3.30 8.92
N LEU A 109 -16.32 3.53 7.66
CA LEU A 109 -16.28 2.53 6.60
C LEU A 109 -14.98 2.66 5.82
N PHE A 110 -14.16 1.62 5.81
CA PHE A 110 -12.92 1.55 5.04
C PHE A 110 -13.08 0.68 3.80
N ILE A 111 -12.78 1.24 2.63
CA ILE A 111 -12.77 0.51 1.34
C ILE A 111 -11.34 0.51 0.80
N ASP A 112 -10.67 -0.65 0.86
CA ASP A 112 -9.35 -0.82 0.23
C ASP A 112 -9.51 -1.02 -1.28
N GLU A 113 -8.50 -0.62 -2.07
CA GLU A 113 -8.50 -0.66 -3.53
C GLU A 113 -9.80 -0.09 -4.14
N ILE A 114 -10.22 1.07 -3.63
CA ILE A 114 -11.50 1.72 -4.00
C ILE A 114 -11.62 2.00 -5.50
N HIS A 115 -10.50 2.17 -6.21
CA HIS A 115 -10.45 2.33 -7.67
C HIS A 115 -10.94 1.09 -8.46
N ARG A 116 -11.16 -0.03 -7.77
CA ARG A 116 -11.67 -1.29 -8.36
C ARG A 116 -13.17 -1.49 -8.12
N LEU A 117 -13.86 -0.47 -7.63
CA LEU A 117 -15.32 -0.50 -7.55
C LEU A 117 -15.94 -0.60 -8.94
N ASN A 118 -17.03 -1.34 -9.04
CA ASN A 118 -17.84 -1.35 -10.25
C ASN A 118 -18.52 0.03 -10.43
N PRO A 119 -18.59 0.60 -11.64
CA PRO A 119 -19.24 1.89 -11.89
C PRO A 119 -20.66 2.00 -11.32
N ALA A 120 -21.47 0.94 -11.42
CA ALA A 120 -22.82 0.93 -10.86
C ALA A 120 -22.86 1.00 -9.33
N VAL A 121 -21.82 0.51 -8.66
CA VAL A 121 -21.64 0.63 -7.19
C VAL A 121 -21.16 2.02 -6.84
N GLU A 122 -20.27 2.58 -7.65
CA GLU A 122 -19.73 3.93 -7.46
C GLU A 122 -20.84 5.00 -7.54
N GLU A 123 -21.78 4.87 -8.48
CA GLU A 123 -22.94 5.78 -8.62
C GLU A 123 -23.82 5.82 -7.36
N ILE A 124 -23.99 4.70 -6.68
CA ILE A 124 -24.74 4.64 -5.41
C ILE A 124 -23.96 5.25 -4.25
N LEU A 125 -22.63 5.21 -4.31
CA LEU A 125 -21.78 5.78 -3.28
C LEU A 125 -21.83 7.31 -3.26
N TYR A 126 -22.12 7.97 -4.40
CA TYR A 126 -22.14 9.43 -4.48
C TYR A 126 -23.17 10.06 -3.55
N PRO A 127 -24.50 9.75 -3.63
CA PRO A 127 -25.48 10.31 -2.73
C PRO A 127 -25.28 9.86 -1.28
N ALA A 128 -24.71 8.67 -1.08
CA ALA A 128 -24.37 8.20 0.27
C ALA A 128 -23.28 9.05 0.93
N MET A 129 -22.31 9.56 0.16
CA MET A 129 -21.25 10.43 0.66
C MET A 129 -21.69 11.88 0.84
N GLU A 130 -22.53 12.43 -0.05
CA GLU A 130 -22.93 13.84 -0.02
C GLU A 130 -24.11 14.09 0.91
N ASP A 131 -25.17 13.29 0.74
CA ASP A 131 -26.45 13.52 1.40
C ASP A 131 -26.76 12.51 2.50
N PHE A 132 -25.91 11.51 2.70
CA PHE A 132 -26.17 10.37 3.60
C PHE A 132 -27.49 9.66 3.26
N GLN A 133 -27.73 9.48 1.96
CA GLN A 133 -28.90 8.82 1.43
C GLN A 133 -28.52 7.73 0.43
N LEU A 134 -29.30 6.67 0.41
CA LEU A 134 -29.22 5.61 -0.59
C LEU A 134 -30.43 5.67 -1.51
N ASP A 135 -30.21 5.71 -2.82
CA ASP A 135 -31.24 5.54 -3.82
C ASP A 135 -31.17 4.12 -4.38
N LEU A 136 -32.15 3.29 -4.02
CA LEU A 136 -32.23 1.91 -4.49
C LEU A 136 -33.44 1.72 -5.40
N ILE A 137 -33.23 1.10 -6.55
CA ILE A 137 -34.30 0.65 -7.43
C ILE A 137 -34.71 -0.76 -7.01
N ILE A 138 -35.95 -0.92 -6.56
CA ILE A 138 -36.54 -2.21 -6.15
C ILE A 138 -37.55 -2.64 -7.20
N GLY A 139 -37.40 -3.88 -7.70
CA GLY A 139 -38.23 -4.45 -8.77
C GLY A 139 -37.57 -4.35 -10.13
N GLU A 140 -38.26 -4.91 -11.12
CA GLU A 140 -37.80 -4.94 -12.52
C GLU A 140 -38.87 -4.37 -13.46
N GLY A 141 -38.41 -3.82 -14.59
CA GLY A 141 -39.26 -3.28 -15.63
C GLY A 141 -40.14 -2.07 -15.20
N PRO A 142 -41.31 -1.86 -15.78
CA PRO A 142 -42.15 -0.69 -15.50
C PRO A 142 -42.70 -0.59 -14.08
N ALA A 143 -42.62 -1.68 -13.30
CA ALA A 143 -43.03 -1.73 -11.90
C ALA A 143 -41.89 -1.40 -10.92
N ALA A 144 -40.70 -1.13 -11.40
CA ALA A 144 -39.56 -0.73 -10.56
C ALA A 144 -39.86 0.58 -9.83
N ARG A 145 -39.54 0.63 -8.55
CA ARG A 145 -39.71 1.82 -7.69
C ARG A 145 -38.38 2.23 -7.11
N SER A 146 -38.09 3.52 -7.13
CA SER A 146 -36.96 4.09 -6.38
C SER A 146 -37.38 4.26 -4.92
N VAL A 147 -36.56 3.76 -4.02
CA VAL A 147 -36.68 3.90 -2.57
C VAL A 147 -35.48 4.65 -2.04
N LYS A 148 -35.73 5.77 -1.38
CA LYS A 148 -34.69 6.52 -0.67
C LYS A 148 -34.59 6.03 0.77
N ILE A 149 -33.39 5.74 1.23
CA ILE A 149 -33.08 5.30 2.60
C ILE A 149 -32.11 6.30 3.19
N ASP A 150 -32.48 6.91 4.29
CA ASP A 150 -31.59 7.77 5.06
C ASP A 150 -30.55 6.92 5.80
N LEU A 151 -29.29 7.33 5.73
CA LEU A 151 -28.17 6.70 6.38
C LEU A 151 -27.73 7.46 7.63
N ALA A 152 -27.17 6.78 8.61
CA ALA A 152 -26.41 7.41 9.66
C ALA A 152 -25.24 8.20 9.06
N LYS A 153 -24.86 9.32 9.66
CA LYS A 153 -23.67 10.08 9.23
C LYS A 153 -22.43 9.27 9.51
N PHE A 154 -21.65 8.97 8.48
CA PHE A 154 -20.47 8.13 8.57
C PHE A 154 -19.25 8.78 7.91
N THR A 155 -18.08 8.28 8.20
CA THR A 155 -16.85 8.64 7.50
C THR A 155 -16.45 7.52 6.55
N LEU A 156 -16.38 7.81 5.25
CA LEU A 156 -15.76 6.92 4.28
C LEU A 156 -14.25 7.15 4.26
N VAL A 157 -13.48 6.10 4.45
CA VAL A 157 -12.03 6.11 4.23
C VAL A 157 -11.71 5.22 3.04
N GLY A 158 -11.41 5.83 1.90
CA GLY A 158 -10.96 5.15 0.70
C GLY A 158 -9.44 4.96 0.69
N ALA A 159 -8.96 3.83 0.20
CA ALA A 159 -7.54 3.61 -0.07
C ALA A 159 -7.31 3.16 -1.51
N THR A 160 -6.28 3.70 -2.14
CA THR A 160 -5.93 3.34 -3.53
C THR A 160 -4.43 3.38 -3.76
N THR A 161 -3.95 2.46 -4.59
CA THR A 161 -2.59 2.49 -5.16
C THR A 161 -2.55 3.31 -6.44
N ARG A 162 -3.68 3.49 -7.13
CA ARG A 162 -3.82 4.09 -8.46
C ARG A 162 -4.84 5.23 -8.46
N ALA A 163 -4.47 6.39 -7.94
CA ALA A 163 -5.37 7.56 -7.91
C ALA A 163 -5.90 7.98 -9.29
N GLY A 164 -5.12 7.74 -10.34
CA GLY A 164 -5.52 8.07 -11.72
C GLY A 164 -6.62 7.19 -12.29
N LEU A 165 -6.96 6.06 -11.63
CA LEU A 165 -8.09 5.21 -12.03
C LEU A 165 -9.39 5.56 -11.30
N LEU A 166 -9.35 6.45 -10.30
CA LEU A 166 -10.56 6.97 -9.68
C LEU A 166 -11.25 7.92 -10.64
N THR A 167 -12.56 7.82 -10.73
CA THR A 167 -13.35 8.82 -11.46
C THR A 167 -13.25 10.17 -10.77
N THR A 168 -13.29 11.24 -11.54
CA THR A 168 -13.27 12.60 -10.99
C THR A 168 -14.40 12.84 -9.98
N PRO A 169 -15.67 12.42 -10.27
CA PRO A 169 -16.76 12.57 -9.32
C PRO A 169 -16.51 11.90 -7.96
N LEU A 170 -15.96 10.69 -7.94
CA LEU A 170 -15.65 10.01 -6.68
C LEU A 170 -14.53 10.72 -5.94
N ARG A 171 -13.47 11.07 -6.63
CA ARG A 171 -12.30 11.72 -6.02
C ARG A 171 -12.64 13.06 -5.36
N ASP A 172 -13.48 13.87 -6.00
CA ASP A 172 -13.82 15.22 -5.55
C ASP A 172 -14.73 15.21 -4.30
N ARG A 173 -15.35 14.06 -3.98
CA ARG A 173 -16.14 13.85 -2.76
C ARG A 173 -15.32 13.55 -1.51
N PHE A 174 -14.03 13.32 -1.66
CA PHE A 174 -13.15 13.18 -0.51
C PHE A 174 -12.61 14.54 -0.08
N GLY A 175 -13.12 15.05 1.05
CA GLY A 175 -12.68 16.34 1.63
C GLY A 175 -11.24 16.31 2.15
N ILE A 176 -10.72 15.12 2.49
CA ILE A 176 -9.39 14.94 3.07
C ILE A 176 -8.54 13.99 2.20
N PRO A 177 -7.92 14.48 1.11
CA PRO A 177 -6.97 13.68 0.34
C PRO A 177 -5.61 13.63 1.05
N VAL A 178 -5.10 12.43 1.29
CA VAL A 178 -3.82 12.18 1.96
C VAL A 178 -2.95 11.31 1.08
N ARG A 179 -1.84 11.88 0.62
CA ARG A 179 -0.83 11.14 -0.15
C ARG A 179 0.25 10.61 0.77
N LEU A 180 0.48 9.29 0.73
CA LEU A 180 1.54 8.62 1.47
C LEU A 180 2.76 8.43 0.56
N ASN A 181 3.92 8.76 1.09
CA ASN A 181 5.20 8.64 0.41
C ASN A 181 5.99 7.46 0.96
N PHE A 182 7.00 7.02 0.21
CA PHE A 182 7.97 6.07 0.74
C PHE A 182 8.68 6.66 1.96
N TYR A 183 9.00 5.77 2.88
CA TYR A 183 9.69 6.12 4.13
C TYR A 183 11.18 6.31 3.88
N THR A 184 11.78 7.22 4.63
CA THR A 184 13.24 7.33 4.66
C THR A 184 13.86 6.14 5.39
N LYS A 185 15.16 5.94 5.22
CA LYS A 185 15.88 4.87 5.91
C LYS A 185 15.79 5.05 7.43
N GLU A 186 15.93 6.28 7.91
CA GLU A 186 15.88 6.64 9.34
C GLU A 186 14.49 6.35 9.94
N GLU A 187 13.42 6.66 9.21
CA GLU A 187 12.06 6.32 9.63
C GLU A 187 11.86 4.80 9.70
N LEU A 188 12.41 4.04 8.75
CA LEU A 188 12.36 2.58 8.75
C LEU A 188 13.20 1.96 9.87
N GLU A 189 14.35 2.54 10.22
CA GLU A 189 15.14 2.13 11.39
C GLU A 189 14.34 2.24 12.69
N LEU A 190 13.60 3.33 12.85
CA LEU A 190 12.70 3.51 14.00
C LEU A 190 11.58 2.46 14.00
N ILE A 191 11.00 2.16 12.84
CA ILE A 191 9.95 1.14 12.69
C ILE A 191 10.49 -0.25 13.03
N VAL A 192 11.68 -0.61 12.51
CA VAL A 192 12.35 -1.88 12.77
C VAL A 192 12.70 -2.02 14.26
N THR A 193 13.25 -0.97 14.86
CA THR A 193 13.60 -0.94 16.30
C THR A 193 12.34 -1.09 17.18
N ARG A 194 11.26 -0.37 16.85
CA ARG A 194 9.98 -0.55 17.53
C ARG A 194 9.44 -1.97 17.36
N GLY A 195 9.52 -2.50 16.15
CA GLY A 195 9.10 -3.87 15.83
C GLY A 195 9.89 -4.92 16.62
N ALA A 196 11.21 -4.79 16.70
CA ALA A 196 12.06 -5.67 17.48
C ALA A 196 11.70 -5.67 18.99
N ARG A 197 11.40 -4.49 19.55
CA ARG A 197 10.95 -4.36 20.94
C ARG A 197 9.62 -5.07 21.15
N VAL A 198 8.66 -4.92 20.25
CA VAL A 198 7.34 -5.61 20.33
C VAL A 198 7.50 -7.12 20.22
N LEU A 199 8.43 -7.59 19.40
CA LEU A 199 8.74 -9.02 19.23
C LEU A 199 9.62 -9.60 20.33
N GLY A 200 10.12 -8.78 21.27
CA GLY A 200 11.03 -9.20 22.34
C GLY A 200 12.40 -9.66 21.84
N VAL A 201 12.89 -9.07 20.76
CA VAL A 201 14.17 -9.44 20.13
C VAL A 201 15.22 -8.37 20.36
N ALA A 202 16.41 -8.77 20.81
CA ALA A 202 17.54 -7.86 20.90
C ALA A 202 18.05 -7.48 19.50
N LEU A 203 18.11 -6.18 19.23
CA LEU A 203 18.52 -5.61 17.94
C LEU A 203 19.49 -4.47 18.19
N THR A 204 20.62 -4.48 17.52
CA THR A 204 21.59 -3.38 17.57
C THR A 204 21.25 -2.30 16.53
N ALA A 205 21.80 -1.10 16.69
CA ALA A 205 21.54 0.00 15.77
C ALA A 205 22.00 -0.31 14.33
N ASP A 206 23.14 -0.95 14.18
CA ASP A 206 23.69 -1.38 12.89
C ASP A 206 22.90 -2.54 12.26
N GLY A 207 22.29 -3.41 13.07
CA GLY A 207 21.36 -4.42 12.60
C GLY A 207 20.04 -3.81 12.11
N ALA A 208 19.53 -2.78 12.81
CA ALA A 208 18.36 -2.01 12.38
C ALA A 208 18.63 -1.27 11.07
N ASP A 209 19.78 -0.60 10.94
CA ASP A 209 20.23 0.06 9.71
C ASP A 209 20.25 -0.91 8.52
N GLU A 210 20.82 -2.10 8.71
CA GLU A 210 20.94 -3.10 7.64
C GLU A 210 19.58 -3.60 7.15
N ILE A 211 18.61 -3.84 8.06
CA ILE A 211 17.25 -4.24 7.69
C ILE A 211 16.51 -3.08 7.03
N ALA A 212 16.60 -1.88 7.59
CA ALA A 212 15.91 -0.68 7.08
C ALA A 212 16.37 -0.32 5.66
N ARG A 213 17.68 -0.38 5.40
CA ARG A 213 18.27 -0.09 4.10
C ARG A 213 17.73 -0.99 3.00
N ARG A 214 17.43 -2.27 3.30
CA ARG A 214 16.89 -3.24 2.34
C ARG A 214 15.35 -3.31 2.33
N ALA A 215 14.67 -2.48 3.12
CA ALA A 215 13.20 -2.53 3.27
C ALA A 215 12.42 -1.78 2.18
N ARG A 216 13.08 -1.30 1.13
CA ARG A 216 12.44 -0.72 -0.06
C ARG A 216 11.52 0.48 0.24
N GLY A 217 11.84 1.28 1.25
CA GLY A 217 11.01 2.42 1.65
C GLY A 217 9.64 2.07 2.22
N THR A 218 9.36 0.79 2.56
CA THR A 218 8.02 0.36 2.99
C THR A 218 8.02 -0.34 4.35
N PRO A 219 7.17 0.10 5.30
CA PRO A 219 7.00 -0.53 6.60
C PRO A 219 6.62 -2.01 6.55
N ARG A 220 5.79 -2.41 5.59
CA ARG A 220 5.39 -3.81 5.41
C ARG A 220 6.59 -4.71 5.12
N ILE A 221 7.49 -4.26 4.24
CA ILE A 221 8.70 -5.03 3.92
C ILE A 221 9.65 -5.02 5.12
N ALA A 222 9.85 -3.87 5.78
CA ALA A 222 10.67 -3.77 6.98
C ALA A 222 10.23 -4.76 8.07
N GLY A 223 8.92 -4.83 8.37
CA GLY A 223 8.37 -5.78 9.33
C GLY A 223 8.53 -7.24 8.90
N ARG A 224 8.35 -7.54 7.61
CA ARG A 224 8.56 -8.88 7.06
C ARG A 224 10.03 -9.31 7.16
N LEU A 225 10.96 -8.43 6.77
CA LEU A 225 12.39 -8.71 6.85
C LEU A 225 12.82 -8.91 8.30
N LEU A 226 12.40 -8.04 9.23
CA LEU A 226 12.69 -8.18 10.66
C LEU A 226 12.26 -9.55 11.20
N LYS A 227 11.06 -10.02 10.87
CA LYS A 227 10.59 -11.34 11.30
C LYS A 227 11.45 -12.47 10.75
N ARG A 228 11.79 -12.42 9.46
CA ARG A 228 12.63 -13.45 8.85
C ARG A 228 14.05 -13.41 9.42
N VAL A 229 14.66 -12.24 9.58
CA VAL A 229 15.99 -12.10 10.22
C VAL A 229 15.97 -12.63 11.65
N ARG A 230 14.90 -12.37 12.41
CA ARG A 230 14.70 -12.95 13.75
C ARG A 230 14.71 -14.49 13.71
N ASP A 231 14.04 -15.10 12.74
CA ASP A 231 13.98 -16.56 12.63
C ASP A 231 15.37 -17.14 12.37
N PHE A 232 16.16 -16.52 11.49
CA PHE A 232 17.57 -16.89 11.24
C PHE A 232 18.45 -16.68 12.48
N ALA A 233 18.30 -15.56 13.18
CA ALA A 233 19.03 -15.26 14.41
C ALA A 233 18.74 -16.31 15.50
N HIS A 234 17.48 -16.68 15.66
CA HIS A 234 17.04 -17.70 16.63
C HIS A 234 17.68 -19.07 16.34
N VAL A 235 17.62 -19.53 15.09
CA VAL A 235 18.20 -20.81 14.68
C VAL A 235 19.73 -20.81 14.81
N ALA A 236 20.37 -19.65 14.55
CA ALA A 236 21.81 -19.49 14.71
C ALA A 236 22.27 -19.33 16.19
N GLY A 237 21.33 -19.26 17.15
CA GLY A 237 21.65 -19.04 18.57
C GLY A 237 22.25 -17.65 18.85
N ALA A 238 21.97 -16.65 17.98
CA ALA A 238 22.51 -15.31 18.15
C ALA A 238 21.83 -14.61 19.34
N SER A 239 22.62 -13.95 20.19
CA SER A 239 22.13 -13.20 21.35
C SER A 239 21.43 -11.88 20.96
N ALA A 240 21.81 -11.31 19.81
CA ALA A 240 21.22 -10.10 19.24
C ALA A 240 21.31 -10.13 17.71
N ILE A 241 20.44 -9.38 17.06
CA ILE A 241 20.53 -9.12 15.62
C ILE A 241 21.45 -7.93 15.41
N ASP A 242 22.69 -8.19 15.07
CA ASP A 242 23.66 -7.21 14.61
C ASP A 242 23.70 -7.16 13.07
N ARG A 243 24.55 -6.30 12.52
CA ARG A 243 24.74 -6.17 11.08
C ARG A 243 25.12 -7.48 10.40
N LYS A 244 25.99 -8.30 11.03
CA LYS A 244 26.46 -9.56 10.44
C LYS A 244 25.34 -10.59 10.36
N VAL A 245 24.57 -10.71 11.44
CA VAL A 245 23.39 -11.60 11.50
C VAL A 245 22.35 -11.16 10.48
N ALA A 246 22.05 -9.85 10.42
CA ALA A 246 21.10 -9.29 9.46
C ALA A 246 21.55 -9.51 8.01
N ASP A 247 22.79 -9.17 7.68
CA ASP A 247 23.33 -9.33 6.31
C ASP A 247 23.32 -10.79 5.85
N LYS A 248 23.78 -11.73 6.71
CA LYS A 248 23.74 -13.17 6.41
C LYS A 248 22.33 -13.68 6.16
N ALA A 249 21.37 -13.28 7.00
CA ALA A 249 19.98 -13.68 6.87
C ALA A 249 19.34 -13.09 5.59
N LEU A 250 19.56 -11.81 5.31
CA LEU A 250 19.04 -11.13 4.12
C LEU A 250 19.65 -11.68 2.83
N GLY A 251 20.95 -12.04 2.85
CA GLY A 251 21.59 -12.74 1.74
C GLY A 251 20.97 -14.12 1.48
N ALA A 252 20.68 -14.89 2.54
CA ALA A 252 19.99 -16.18 2.42
C ALA A 252 18.53 -16.04 1.92
N LEU A 253 17.90 -14.88 2.12
CA LEU A 253 16.58 -14.53 1.56
C LEU A 253 16.66 -13.92 0.16
N GLU A 254 17.85 -13.93 -0.45
CA GLU A 254 18.13 -13.36 -1.77
C GLU A 254 17.81 -11.86 -1.90
N VAL A 255 17.83 -11.12 -0.78
CA VAL A 255 17.71 -9.66 -0.76
C VAL A 255 19.09 -9.05 -0.77
N ASP A 256 19.44 -8.36 -1.84
CA ASP A 256 20.78 -7.79 -2.02
C ASP A 256 20.99 -6.47 -1.23
N GLY A 257 22.20 -5.90 -1.34
CA GLY A 257 22.56 -4.67 -0.66
C GLY A 257 21.75 -3.43 -1.02
N ALA A 258 21.08 -3.42 -2.17
CA ALA A 258 20.18 -2.35 -2.61
C ALA A 258 18.69 -2.63 -2.25
N GLY A 259 18.41 -3.78 -1.64
CA GLY A 259 17.05 -4.21 -1.32
C GLY A 259 16.31 -4.88 -2.48
N LEU A 260 17.02 -5.25 -3.54
CA LEU A 260 16.44 -5.98 -4.67
C LEU A 260 16.31 -7.46 -4.32
N ASP A 261 15.14 -8.03 -4.53
CA ASP A 261 14.89 -9.46 -4.39
C ASP A 261 15.18 -10.23 -5.71
N ALA A 262 14.97 -11.53 -5.69
CA ALA A 262 15.19 -12.38 -6.86
C ALA A 262 14.34 -11.95 -8.06
N MET A 263 13.09 -11.51 -7.83
CA MET A 263 12.19 -11.07 -8.90
C MET A 263 12.62 -9.73 -9.50
N ASP A 264 13.05 -8.77 -8.68
CA ASP A 264 13.58 -7.49 -9.16
C ASP A 264 14.81 -7.71 -10.06
N ARG A 265 15.75 -8.54 -9.59
CA ARG A 265 16.94 -8.87 -10.38
C ARG A 265 16.58 -9.59 -11.68
N ARG A 266 15.63 -10.55 -11.64
CA ARG A 266 15.14 -11.22 -12.82
C ARG A 266 14.49 -10.25 -13.80
N TYR A 267 13.69 -9.29 -13.30
CA TYR A 267 13.08 -8.23 -14.10
C TYR A 267 14.13 -7.37 -14.82
N LEU A 268 15.11 -6.86 -14.08
CA LEU A 268 16.19 -6.04 -14.65
C LEU A 268 17.04 -6.83 -15.63
N THR A 269 17.42 -8.06 -15.28
CA THR A 269 18.23 -8.94 -16.13
C THR A 269 17.51 -9.30 -17.43
N THR A 270 16.20 -9.58 -17.36
CA THR A 270 15.40 -9.86 -18.56
C THR A 270 15.41 -8.68 -19.52
N ILE A 271 15.23 -7.44 -19.02
CA ILE A 271 15.27 -6.25 -19.88
C ILE A 271 16.69 -6.01 -20.41
N ALA A 272 17.72 -6.21 -19.60
CA ALA A 272 19.10 -5.99 -20.00
C ALA A 272 19.54 -6.95 -21.12
N LEU A 273 19.32 -8.26 -20.92
CA LEU A 273 19.85 -9.29 -21.78
C LEU A 273 18.97 -9.58 -23.00
N ASN A 274 17.65 -9.62 -22.83
CA ASN A 274 16.73 -10.00 -23.90
C ASN A 274 16.31 -8.81 -24.79
N TYR A 275 16.36 -7.60 -24.22
CA TYR A 275 15.87 -6.39 -24.92
C TYR A 275 16.89 -5.26 -24.96
N GLY A 276 18.18 -5.54 -24.73
CA GLY A 276 19.25 -4.55 -24.83
C GLY A 276 19.07 -3.34 -23.89
N GLY A 277 18.39 -3.51 -22.76
CA GLY A 277 18.07 -2.44 -21.81
C GLY A 277 16.80 -1.66 -22.15
N GLY A 278 16.07 -2.02 -23.20
CA GLY A 278 14.82 -1.39 -23.64
C GLY A 278 15.02 -0.30 -24.71
N PRO A 279 13.94 0.42 -25.11
CA PRO A 279 12.61 0.40 -24.48
C PRO A 279 11.79 -0.87 -24.83
N VAL A 280 11.09 -1.42 -23.86
CA VAL A 280 10.26 -2.62 -24.00
C VAL A 280 8.89 -2.45 -23.34
N GLY A 281 7.83 -2.93 -23.99
CA GLY A 281 6.46 -2.85 -23.50
C GLY A 281 6.24 -3.73 -22.27
N VAL A 282 5.35 -3.28 -21.35
CA VAL A 282 5.05 -4.05 -20.11
C VAL A 282 4.45 -5.42 -20.40
N GLU A 283 3.61 -5.55 -21.42
CA GLU A 283 3.01 -6.84 -21.80
C GLU A 283 4.08 -7.87 -22.25
N THR A 284 5.10 -7.39 -22.97
CA THR A 284 6.23 -8.23 -23.37
C THR A 284 7.03 -8.71 -22.17
N ILE A 285 7.26 -7.81 -21.19
CA ILE A 285 7.96 -8.16 -19.95
C ILE A 285 7.11 -9.13 -19.12
N ALA A 286 5.81 -8.88 -19.00
CA ALA A 286 4.85 -9.73 -18.30
C ALA A 286 4.87 -11.16 -18.82
N ALA A 287 4.82 -11.31 -20.14
CA ALA A 287 4.94 -12.61 -20.79
C ALA A 287 6.30 -13.29 -20.55
N ALA A 288 7.41 -12.55 -20.64
CA ALA A 288 8.76 -13.07 -20.41
C ALA A 288 9.01 -13.53 -18.97
N LEU A 289 8.37 -12.87 -18.00
CA LEU A 289 8.49 -13.20 -16.58
C LEU A 289 7.44 -14.20 -16.09
N SER A 290 6.39 -14.44 -16.87
CA SER A 290 5.18 -15.19 -16.48
C SER A 290 4.49 -14.54 -15.25
N GLU A 291 4.47 -13.20 -15.22
CA GLU A 291 3.87 -12.41 -14.15
C GLU A 291 2.72 -11.55 -14.70
N PRO A 292 1.65 -11.33 -13.92
CA PRO A 292 0.59 -10.40 -14.32
C PRO A 292 1.13 -8.97 -14.48
N ARG A 293 0.64 -8.24 -15.47
CA ARG A 293 0.98 -6.84 -15.67
C ARG A 293 0.84 -6.00 -14.40
N ASP A 294 -0.28 -6.17 -13.69
CA ASP A 294 -0.56 -5.43 -12.45
C ASP A 294 0.49 -5.67 -11.37
N ALA A 295 0.99 -6.91 -11.23
CA ALA A 295 2.07 -7.23 -10.30
C ALA A 295 3.36 -6.47 -10.65
N ILE A 296 3.69 -6.38 -11.95
CA ILE A 296 4.84 -5.61 -12.41
C ILE A 296 4.67 -4.13 -12.08
N GLU A 297 3.56 -3.53 -12.48
CA GLU A 297 3.32 -2.09 -12.35
C GLU A 297 3.11 -1.61 -10.91
N GLU A 298 2.61 -2.47 -10.01
CA GLU A 298 2.28 -2.09 -8.63
C GLU A 298 3.32 -2.52 -7.60
N ILE A 299 4.03 -3.63 -7.84
CA ILE A 299 4.92 -4.22 -6.85
C ILE A 299 6.39 -4.05 -7.22
N ILE A 300 6.76 -4.33 -8.48
CA ILE A 300 8.15 -4.37 -8.93
C ILE A 300 8.62 -2.97 -9.34
N GLU A 301 7.99 -2.37 -10.34
CA GLU A 301 8.45 -1.12 -10.96
C GLU A 301 8.52 0.10 -10.02
N PRO A 302 7.57 0.32 -9.07
CA PRO A 302 7.60 1.54 -8.26
C PRO A 302 8.91 1.72 -7.49
N PHE A 303 9.43 0.65 -6.92
CA PHE A 303 10.72 0.70 -6.22
C PHE A 303 11.89 0.89 -7.18
N LEU A 304 11.91 0.15 -8.28
CA LEU A 304 13.00 0.27 -9.28
C LEU A 304 13.06 1.65 -9.93
N ILE A 305 11.91 2.29 -10.15
CA ILE A 305 11.82 3.67 -10.66
C ILE A 305 12.34 4.65 -9.61
N GLN A 306 11.90 4.51 -8.35
CA GLN A 306 12.34 5.37 -7.25
C GLN A 306 13.85 5.30 -7.03
N GLN A 307 14.44 4.11 -7.13
CA GLN A 307 15.87 3.90 -6.98
C GLN A 307 16.66 4.26 -8.24
N GLY A 308 16.00 4.69 -9.30
CA GLY A 308 16.63 5.10 -10.54
C GLY A 308 17.21 3.95 -11.37
N PHE A 309 16.77 2.71 -11.16
CA PHE A 309 17.13 1.57 -12.02
C PHE A 309 16.35 1.55 -13.33
N LEU A 310 15.10 2.06 -13.30
CA LEU A 310 14.14 1.95 -14.38
C LEU A 310 13.52 3.32 -14.70
N GLN A 311 13.27 3.57 -15.98
CA GLN A 311 12.50 4.70 -16.47
C GLN A 311 11.29 4.23 -17.28
N ARG A 312 10.14 4.88 -17.10
CA ARG A 312 8.97 4.72 -17.97
C ARG A 312 9.00 5.79 -19.06
N THR A 313 8.95 5.36 -20.29
CA THR A 313 8.88 6.23 -21.47
C THR A 313 7.62 5.94 -22.28
N PRO A 314 7.18 6.80 -23.19
CA PRO A 314 6.06 6.49 -24.09
C PRO A 314 6.28 5.24 -24.94
N ARG A 315 7.54 4.85 -25.21
CA ARG A 315 7.90 3.65 -25.97
C ARG A 315 8.00 2.40 -25.09
N GLY A 316 7.98 2.51 -23.77
CA GLY A 316 8.10 1.39 -22.84
C GLY A 316 9.08 1.62 -21.69
N ARG A 317 9.55 0.52 -21.12
CA ARG A 317 10.46 0.49 -19.97
C ARG A 317 11.89 0.51 -20.45
N LEU A 318 12.70 1.35 -19.82
CA LEU A 318 14.09 1.59 -20.18
C LEU A 318 14.96 1.47 -18.93
N LEU A 319 16.01 0.64 -18.98
CA LEU A 319 17.01 0.57 -17.92
C LEU A 319 17.95 1.77 -17.97
N THR A 320 18.36 2.22 -16.80
CA THR A 320 19.38 3.27 -16.65
C THR A 320 20.78 2.66 -16.57
N GLY A 321 21.83 3.47 -16.74
CA GLY A 321 23.19 3.03 -16.51
C GLY A 321 23.43 2.55 -15.07
N HIS A 322 22.61 3.03 -14.10
CA HIS A 322 22.66 2.51 -12.72
C HIS A 322 22.25 1.04 -12.64
N ALA A 323 21.23 0.62 -13.39
CA ALA A 323 20.81 -0.78 -13.44
C ALA A 323 21.90 -1.69 -14.02
N PHE A 324 22.54 -1.28 -15.11
CA PHE A 324 23.64 -2.04 -15.71
C PHE A 324 24.81 -2.21 -14.77
N ARG A 325 25.25 -1.12 -14.09
CA ARG A 325 26.31 -1.20 -13.08
C ARG A 325 25.96 -2.13 -11.94
N HIS A 326 24.72 -2.09 -11.46
CA HIS A 326 24.25 -2.96 -10.39
C HIS A 326 24.26 -4.45 -10.79
N LEU A 327 23.86 -4.74 -12.04
CA LEU A 327 23.88 -6.10 -12.59
C LEU A 327 25.30 -6.58 -12.97
N GLY A 328 26.31 -5.73 -12.92
CA GLY A 328 27.66 -6.05 -13.40
C GLY A 328 27.74 -6.19 -14.92
N LEU A 329 26.82 -5.59 -15.66
CA LEU A 329 26.76 -5.64 -17.12
C LEU A 329 27.27 -4.35 -17.74
N ALA A 330 27.86 -4.45 -18.94
CA ALA A 330 28.23 -3.27 -19.72
C ALA A 330 26.95 -2.57 -20.22
N GLU A 331 26.93 -1.25 -20.11
CA GLU A 331 25.85 -0.46 -20.69
C GLU A 331 25.95 -0.51 -22.22
N PRO A 332 24.86 -0.86 -22.95
CA PRO A 332 24.90 -0.89 -24.40
C PRO A 332 25.17 0.51 -24.95
N GLN A 333 26.08 0.60 -25.90
CA GLN A 333 26.30 1.87 -26.63
C GLN A 333 25.02 2.18 -27.44
N ARG A 334 24.28 3.19 -27.00
CA ARG A 334 23.11 3.69 -27.72
C ARG A 334 23.57 4.66 -28.76
N ASP A 335 23.16 4.43 -30.00
CA ASP A 335 23.45 5.34 -31.11
C ASP A 335 22.77 6.71 -30.83
N PRO A 336 23.51 7.83 -30.70
CA PRO A 336 22.94 9.15 -30.47
C PRO A 336 21.91 9.57 -31.54
N GLY A 337 21.99 8.99 -32.74
CA GLY A 337 21.08 9.27 -33.85
C GLY A 337 19.64 8.78 -33.67
N GLN A 338 19.36 7.85 -32.75
CA GLN A 338 18.00 7.37 -32.50
C GLN A 338 17.12 8.33 -31.70
N PHE A 339 17.69 9.34 -31.04
CA PHE A 339 16.95 10.39 -30.34
C PHE A 339 16.78 11.67 -31.15
N GLY A 340 17.49 11.81 -32.28
CA GLY A 340 17.54 13.06 -33.08
C GLY A 340 16.38 13.25 -34.06
N LEU A 341 15.41 12.32 -34.16
CA LEU A 341 14.38 12.43 -35.21
C LEU A 341 13.19 13.35 -34.83
N PHE A 342 13.13 13.87 -33.61
CA PHE A 342 12.04 14.77 -33.15
C PHE A 342 12.52 15.97 -32.33
N GLY A 343 13.76 16.39 -32.48
CA GLY A 343 14.36 17.51 -31.72
C GLY A 343 15.02 18.57 -32.56
N GLN A 344 14.57 18.84 -33.78
CA GLN A 344 14.89 20.08 -34.50
C GLN A 344 13.72 20.40 -35.45
N GLY A 345 12.85 21.25 -34.98
CA GLY A 345 11.78 21.86 -35.75
C GLY A 345 11.49 23.21 -35.14
N GLU A 346 12.08 24.27 -35.82
CA GLU A 346 11.59 25.63 -35.86
C GLU A 346 11.83 26.54 -34.65
N ASP A 347 13.02 27.16 -34.68
CA ASP A 347 13.18 28.58 -34.40
C ASP A 347 13.98 29.16 -35.55
N ASP A 348 13.24 29.60 -36.60
CA ASP A 348 13.67 30.60 -37.59
C ASP A 348 12.45 31.01 -38.45
N ALA A 349 11.75 32.06 -38.04
CA ALA A 349 11.18 33.12 -38.85
C ALA A 349 10.38 34.12 -37.98
#